data_5ffabc9ad125214383d685df8525518e
#
_entry.id   5ffabc9ad125214383d685df8525518e
#
_cell.length_a   1.000
_cell.length_b   1.000
_cell.length_c   1.000
_cell.angle_alpha   90.00
_cell.angle_beta   90.00
_cell.angle_gamma   90.00
#
_symmetry.space_group_name_H-M   'P 1'
#
loop_
_entity.id
_entity.type
_entity.pdbx_description
1 polymer ?
#
loop_
_entity_poly.entity_id
_entity_poly.type
_entity_poly.pdbx_seq_one_letter_code
_entity_poly.pdbx_strand_id
1 'polypeptide(L)'
;MANEDKKDFNAMLHDKKDMPKIQIITDQKSIEKYGGSKMYFAPPIDYDKVMKKIPYGKVITVGKIREYFAELNGADFTEPITAGVFVSIVAWASYQRSEDETPYWRTLKANGELNAKYPNGIEAQKEKLEAEGHTIIQKGRKNVRYYVKDYEDSLFVLK
;
A
#
# COMPACT_ATOMS: atom_id res chain seq x y z
N MET A 1 8.28 -1.16 17.65
CA MET A 1 9.15 -1.49 17.23
C MET A 1 10.53 -0.92 17.12
N ALA A 2 11.25 -1.23 18.15
CA ALA A 2 12.63 -0.77 18.27
C ALA A 2 13.53 -1.19 17.11
N ASN A 3 13.22 -2.32 16.45
CA ASN A 3 14.02 -2.81 15.32
C ASN A 3 13.75 -2.04 14.03
N GLU A 4 12.56 -1.47 13.87
CA GLU A 4 12.18 -0.74 12.66
C GLU A 4 12.97 0.56 12.53
N ASP A 5 13.17 1.25 13.64
CA ASP A 5 13.88 2.53 13.64
C ASP A 5 15.35 2.41 13.23
N LYS A 6 15.91 1.20 13.28
CA LYS A 6 17.32 0.96 12.98
C LYS A 6 17.59 0.57 11.53
N LYS A 7 16.55 0.25 10.76
CA LYS A 7 16.68 -0.13 9.36
C LYS A 7 16.79 1.11 8.48
N ASP A 8 17.56 1.01 7.42
CA ASP A 8 17.64 2.07 6.41
C ASP A 8 16.57 1.80 5.34
N PHE A 9 15.38 2.32 5.59
CA PHE A 9 14.24 2.09 4.69
C PHE A 9 14.42 2.78 3.35
N ASN A 10 15.17 3.90 3.28
CA ASN A 10 15.43 4.54 2.00
C ASN A 10 16.37 3.72 1.13
N ALA A 11 17.32 3.02 1.73
CA ALA A 11 18.14 2.06 0.98
C ALA A 11 17.28 0.91 0.47
N MET A 12 16.39 0.39 1.31
CA MET A 12 15.45 -0.67 0.91
C MET A 12 14.51 -0.22 -0.20
N LEU A 13 14.07 1.04 -0.14
CA LEU A 13 13.17 1.63 -1.15
C LEU A 13 13.81 1.62 -2.55
N HIS A 14 15.11 1.86 -2.63
CA HIS A 14 15.84 1.92 -3.90
C HIS A 14 16.43 0.60 -4.34
N ASP A 15 16.30 -0.45 -3.54
CA ASP A 15 16.78 -1.79 -3.88
C ASP A 15 15.73 -2.50 -4.74
N LYS A 16 15.94 -2.50 -6.05
CA LYS A 16 15.01 -3.10 -7.00
C LYS A 16 15.14 -4.61 -7.08
N LYS A 17 16.24 -5.19 -6.61
CA LYS A 17 16.54 -6.62 -6.75
C LYS A 17 16.39 -7.02 -8.22
N ASP A 18 15.54 -7.99 -8.53
CA ASP A 18 15.29 -8.46 -9.89
C ASP A 18 13.98 -7.89 -10.48
N MET A 19 13.46 -6.83 -9.90
CA MET A 19 12.18 -6.24 -10.31
C MET A 19 12.35 -4.95 -11.13
N PRO A 20 11.43 -4.60 -12.03
CA PRO A 20 10.14 -5.28 -12.23
C PRO A 20 10.30 -6.58 -13.02
N LYS A 21 9.35 -7.49 -12.85
CA LYS A 21 9.34 -8.75 -13.62
C LYS A 21 7.94 -9.36 -13.69
N ILE A 22 7.74 -10.22 -14.66
CA ILE A 22 6.56 -11.06 -14.74
C ILE A 22 7.00 -12.52 -14.54
N GLN A 23 6.30 -13.21 -13.66
CA GLN A 23 6.52 -14.63 -13.39
C GLN A 23 5.26 -15.38 -13.75
N ILE A 24 5.41 -16.48 -14.48
CA ILE A 24 4.27 -17.34 -14.83
C ILE A 24 4.09 -18.34 -13.68
N ILE A 25 2.89 -18.33 -13.09
CA ILE A 25 2.57 -19.27 -12.02
C ILE A 25 1.90 -20.51 -12.60
N THR A 26 2.02 -21.63 -11.90
CA THR A 26 1.46 -22.91 -12.33
C THR A 26 0.44 -23.49 -11.37
N ASP A 27 0.30 -22.89 -10.18
CA ASP A 27 -0.65 -23.35 -9.19
C ASP A 27 -2.09 -23.00 -9.62
N GLN A 28 -2.89 -24.03 -9.87
CA GLN A 28 -4.24 -23.86 -10.40
C GLN A 28 -5.14 -23.03 -9.48
N LYS A 29 -5.02 -23.22 -8.17
CA LYS A 29 -5.83 -22.46 -7.21
C LYS A 29 -5.52 -20.96 -7.26
N SER A 30 -4.25 -20.61 -7.38
CA SER A 30 -3.83 -19.21 -7.49
C SER A 30 -4.27 -18.61 -8.83
N ILE A 31 -4.16 -19.37 -9.91
CA ILE A 31 -4.60 -18.94 -11.24
C ILE A 31 -6.09 -18.60 -11.20
N GLU A 32 -6.91 -19.46 -10.61
CA GLU A 32 -8.34 -19.22 -10.48
C GLU A 32 -8.64 -18.02 -9.57
N LYS A 33 -7.95 -17.94 -8.45
CA LYS A 33 -8.17 -16.87 -7.46
C LYS A 33 -7.85 -15.50 -8.04
N TYR A 34 -6.76 -15.38 -8.79
CA TYR A 34 -6.27 -14.08 -9.29
C TYR A 34 -6.59 -13.78 -10.73
N GLY A 35 -7.24 -14.71 -11.43
CA GLY A 35 -7.71 -14.46 -12.78
C GLY A 35 -6.70 -14.70 -13.90
N GLY A 36 -5.62 -15.41 -13.62
CA GLY A 36 -4.64 -15.75 -14.65
C GLY A 36 -3.29 -16.14 -14.10
N SER A 37 -2.36 -16.47 -15.02
CA SER A 37 -1.04 -17.00 -14.66
C SER A 37 0.10 -15.98 -14.70
N LYS A 38 -0.13 -14.80 -15.27
CA LYS A 38 0.91 -13.76 -15.37
C LYS A 38 0.93 -12.89 -14.14
N MET A 39 1.91 -13.13 -13.28
CA MET A 39 2.05 -12.41 -12.00
C MET A 39 3.16 -11.36 -12.11
N TYR A 40 2.80 -10.12 -11.86
CA TYR A 40 3.72 -8.98 -11.92
C TYR A 40 4.31 -8.66 -10.55
N PHE A 41 5.60 -8.27 -10.54
CA PHE A 41 6.28 -7.76 -9.35
C PHE A 41 6.76 -6.34 -9.65
N ALA A 42 6.32 -5.37 -8.86
CA ALA A 42 6.83 -4.00 -8.94
C ALA A 42 7.86 -3.78 -7.83
N PRO A 43 8.95 -3.06 -8.09
CA PRO A 43 9.90 -2.74 -7.03
C PRO A 43 9.33 -1.70 -6.07
N PRO A 44 9.88 -1.59 -4.84
CA PRO A 44 9.35 -0.65 -3.85
C PRO A 44 9.26 0.79 -4.34
N ILE A 45 10.24 1.25 -5.12
CA ILE A 45 10.25 2.63 -5.60
C ILE A 45 9.03 2.96 -6.47
N ASP A 46 8.50 1.98 -7.20
CA ASP A 46 7.33 2.20 -8.04
C ASP A 46 6.07 2.40 -7.18
N TYR A 47 5.98 1.71 -6.05
CA TYR A 47 4.91 1.95 -5.07
C TYR A 47 5.00 3.37 -4.51
N ASP A 48 6.21 3.83 -4.20
CA ASP A 48 6.43 5.19 -3.71
C ASP A 48 5.94 6.24 -4.71
N LYS A 49 6.28 6.06 -5.98
CA LYS A 49 5.86 6.98 -7.05
C LYS A 49 4.34 7.07 -7.16
N VAL A 50 3.65 5.95 -7.05
CA VAL A 50 2.19 5.92 -7.12
C VAL A 50 1.58 6.54 -5.86
N MET A 51 2.10 6.17 -4.70
CA MET A 51 1.58 6.66 -3.41
C MET A 51 1.74 8.19 -3.29
N LYS A 52 2.77 8.76 -3.90
CA LYS A 52 2.95 10.22 -3.94
C LYS A 52 1.87 10.95 -4.72
N LYS A 53 1.18 10.26 -5.63
CA LYS A 53 0.16 10.88 -6.48
C LYS A 53 -1.18 11.09 -5.77
N ILE A 54 -1.38 10.44 -4.64
CA ILE A 54 -2.68 10.48 -3.95
C ILE A 54 -2.84 11.85 -3.29
N PRO A 55 -3.80 12.67 -3.76
CA PRO A 55 -3.92 14.04 -3.26
C PRO A 55 -4.61 14.12 -1.91
N TYR A 56 -4.47 15.29 -1.27
CA TYR A 56 -5.14 15.61 -0.02
C TYR A 56 -6.64 15.31 -0.12
N GLY A 57 -7.18 14.66 0.89
CA GLY A 57 -8.60 14.33 0.95
C GLY A 57 -9.00 13.09 0.18
N LYS A 58 -8.08 12.48 -0.54
CA LYS A 58 -8.33 11.23 -1.29
C LYS A 58 -7.57 10.07 -0.65
N VAL A 59 -8.05 8.86 -0.92
CA VAL A 59 -7.42 7.63 -0.45
C VAL A 59 -7.32 6.63 -1.60
N ILE A 60 -6.51 5.61 -1.41
CA ILE A 60 -6.44 4.48 -2.31
C ILE A 60 -6.21 3.21 -1.48
N THR A 61 -6.51 2.05 -2.04
CA THR A 61 -6.17 0.79 -1.39
C THR A 61 -4.98 0.14 -2.09
N VAL A 62 -4.25 -0.69 -1.36
CA VAL A 62 -3.14 -1.46 -1.94
C VAL A 62 -3.65 -2.31 -3.11
N GLY A 63 -4.87 -2.86 -2.98
CA GLY A 63 -5.49 -3.64 -4.06
C GLY A 63 -5.64 -2.85 -5.35
N LYS A 64 -6.05 -1.59 -5.27
CA LYS A 64 -6.18 -0.72 -6.45
C LYS A 64 -4.83 -0.40 -7.07
N ILE A 65 -3.79 -0.22 -6.27
CA ILE A 65 -2.43 -0.03 -6.78
C ILE A 65 -1.97 -1.28 -7.53
N ARG A 66 -2.24 -2.47 -6.97
CA ARG A 66 -1.90 -3.73 -7.62
C ARG A 66 -2.61 -3.90 -8.96
N GLU A 67 -3.90 -3.58 -9.01
CA GLU A 67 -4.66 -3.62 -10.25
C GLU A 67 -4.05 -2.70 -11.32
N TYR A 68 -3.69 -1.49 -10.93
CA TYR A 68 -3.09 -0.51 -11.81
C TYR A 68 -1.77 -1.01 -12.41
N PHE A 69 -0.90 -1.57 -11.59
CA PHE A 69 0.38 -2.11 -12.07
C PHE A 69 0.19 -3.28 -13.04
N ALA A 70 -0.73 -4.19 -12.72
CA ALA A 70 -1.01 -5.34 -13.59
C ALA A 70 -1.52 -4.87 -14.96
N GLU A 71 -2.44 -3.92 -14.96
CA GLU A 71 -3.03 -3.38 -16.17
C GLU A 71 -1.99 -2.68 -17.05
N LEU A 72 -1.13 -1.85 -16.44
CA LEU A 72 -0.05 -1.16 -17.16
C LEU A 72 0.93 -2.11 -17.82
N ASN A 73 1.15 -3.28 -17.26
CA ASN A 73 2.22 -4.18 -17.67
C ASN A 73 1.71 -5.44 -18.36
N GLY A 74 0.43 -5.48 -18.70
CA GLY A 74 -0.15 -6.63 -19.39
C GLY A 74 -0.12 -7.92 -18.59
N ALA A 75 -0.16 -7.80 -17.27
CA ALA A 75 -0.19 -8.95 -16.37
C ALA A 75 -1.61 -9.21 -15.88
N ASP A 76 -1.84 -10.40 -15.36
CA ASP A 76 -3.15 -10.77 -14.84
C ASP A 76 -3.37 -10.25 -13.42
N PHE A 77 -2.29 -10.19 -12.64
CA PHE A 77 -2.34 -9.63 -11.29
C PHE A 77 -0.93 -9.26 -10.82
N THR A 78 -0.87 -8.44 -9.77
CA THR A 78 0.39 -8.08 -9.10
C THR A 78 0.50 -8.88 -7.81
N GLU A 79 1.69 -9.43 -7.54
CA GLU A 79 1.93 -10.28 -6.38
C GLU A 79 1.56 -9.55 -5.07
N PRO A 80 0.63 -10.10 -4.26
CA PRO A 80 0.07 -9.36 -3.12
C PRO A 80 0.95 -9.28 -1.89
N ILE A 81 1.80 -10.27 -1.62
CA ILE A 81 2.62 -10.30 -0.40
C ILE A 81 3.68 -9.22 -0.44
N THR A 82 4.44 -9.14 -1.52
CA THR A 82 5.45 -8.09 -1.69
C THR A 82 4.82 -6.71 -1.75
N ALA A 83 3.62 -6.58 -2.34
CA ALA A 83 2.89 -5.32 -2.36
C ALA A 83 2.68 -4.80 -0.93
N GLY A 84 2.20 -5.64 -0.03
CA GLY A 84 2.00 -5.28 1.37
C GLY A 84 3.28 -4.88 2.08
N VAL A 85 4.37 -5.63 1.84
CA VAL A 85 5.68 -5.31 2.41
C VAL A 85 6.20 -3.97 1.86
N PHE A 86 6.07 -3.76 0.55
CA PHE A 86 6.65 -2.58 -0.10
C PHE A 86 5.93 -1.29 0.26
N VAL A 87 4.60 -1.29 0.43
CA VAL A 87 3.91 -0.08 0.89
C VAL A 87 4.35 0.29 2.31
N SER A 88 4.66 -0.69 3.15
CA SER A 88 5.21 -0.44 4.48
C SER A 88 6.61 0.16 4.40
N ILE A 89 7.46 -0.34 3.50
CA ILE A 89 8.79 0.23 3.24
C ILE A 89 8.67 1.70 2.80
N VAL A 90 7.73 2.00 1.89
CA VAL A 90 7.48 3.37 1.44
C VAL A 90 7.14 4.27 2.63
N ALA A 91 6.26 3.81 3.51
CA ALA A 91 5.83 4.59 4.67
C ALA A 91 7.00 4.90 5.61
N TRP A 92 7.77 3.89 5.96
CA TRP A 92 8.92 4.06 6.86
C TRP A 92 10.03 4.88 6.22
N ALA A 93 10.28 4.70 4.90
CA ALA A 93 11.26 5.50 4.17
C ALA A 93 10.89 6.99 4.19
N SER A 94 9.61 7.30 3.94
CA SER A 94 9.11 8.67 4.01
C SER A 94 9.27 9.24 5.42
N TYR A 95 8.92 8.46 6.43
CA TYR A 95 9.02 8.86 7.83
C TYR A 95 10.47 9.20 8.22
N GLN A 96 11.44 8.47 7.68
CA GLN A 96 12.87 8.68 7.97
C GLN A 96 13.49 9.85 7.20
N ARG A 97 12.82 10.33 6.14
CA ARG A 97 13.34 11.46 5.36
C ARG A 97 12.91 12.78 5.96
N SER A 98 13.73 13.81 5.78
CA SER A 98 13.40 15.18 6.20
C SER A 98 12.69 15.98 5.11
N GLU A 99 12.68 15.47 3.88
CA GLU A 99 12.07 16.12 2.72
C GLU A 99 11.53 15.08 1.75
N ASP A 100 10.82 15.53 0.72
CA ASP A 100 10.22 14.65 -0.30
C ASP A 100 9.29 13.62 0.33
N GLU A 101 8.38 14.09 1.17
CA GLU A 101 7.43 13.24 1.89
C GLU A 101 6.48 12.52 0.94
N THR A 102 6.21 11.25 1.25
CA THR A 102 5.17 10.47 0.60
C THR A 102 3.97 10.39 1.55
N PRO A 103 2.77 10.84 1.13
CA PRO A 103 1.60 10.81 2.00
C PRO A 103 1.07 9.38 2.15
N TYR A 104 1.85 8.53 2.79
CA TYR A 104 1.59 7.09 2.89
C TYR A 104 0.28 6.77 3.61
N TRP A 105 -0.16 7.63 4.52
CA TRP A 105 -1.39 7.41 5.30
C TRP A 105 -2.65 7.38 4.42
N ARG A 106 -2.57 7.86 3.18
CA ARG A 106 -3.66 7.84 2.20
C ARG A 106 -3.80 6.50 1.50
N THR A 107 -2.85 5.59 1.70
CA THR A 107 -2.90 4.23 1.14
C THR A 107 -3.38 3.26 2.21
N LEU A 108 -4.54 2.66 1.97
CA LEU A 108 -5.25 1.81 2.92
C LEU A 108 -5.12 0.33 2.56
N LYS A 109 -5.38 -0.53 3.51
CA LYS A 109 -5.56 -1.96 3.27
C LYS A 109 -6.93 -2.21 2.63
N ALA A 110 -7.22 -3.46 2.33
CA ALA A 110 -8.51 -3.86 1.78
C ALA A 110 -9.67 -3.31 2.63
N ASN A 111 -10.76 -3.00 1.98
CA ASN A 111 -11.99 -2.49 2.61
C ASN A 111 -11.83 -1.13 3.30
N GLY A 112 -10.74 -0.42 3.03
CA GLY A 112 -10.47 0.87 3.63
C GLY A 112 -9.86 0.80 5.02
N GLU A 113 -9.29 -0.33 5.38
CA GLU A 113 -8.70 -0.55 6.70
C GLU A 113 -7.38 0.21 6.88
N LEU A 114 -7.19 0.80 8.06
CA LEU A 114 -5.94 1.43 8.45
C LEU A 114 -4.85 0.37 8.67
N ASN A 115 -3.59 0.76 8.47
CA ASN A 115 -2.46 -0.16 8.49
C ASN A 115 -1.61 0.03 9.77
N ALA A 116 -1.68 -0.96 10.66
CA ALA A 116 -0.94 -0.93 11.93
C ALA A 116 0.59 -0.95 11.75
N LYS A 117 1.08 -1.32 10.57
CA LYS A 117 2.52 -1.40 10.29
C LYS A 117 3.14 -0.07 9.89
N TYR A 118 2.32 0.95 9.65
CA TYR A 118 2.82 2.28 9.33
C TYR A 118 3.47 2.95 10.56
N PRO A 119 4.37 3.93 10.35
CA PRO A 119 5.02 4.62 11.46
C PRO A 119 4.04 5.15 12.50
N ASN A 120 4.31 4.86 13.76
CA ASN A 120 3.52 5.23 14.93
C ASN A 120 2.12 4.64 14.98
N GLY A 121 1.84 3.65 14.14
CA GLY A 121 0.66 2.80 14.23
C GLY A 121 -0.65 3.42 13.82
N ILE A 122 -1.73 2.78 14.25
CA ILE A 122 -3.11 3.15 13.87
C ILE A 122 -3.46 4.57 14.28
N GLU A 123 -3.11 4.99 15.50
CA GLU A 123 -3.49 6.31 16.01
C GLU A 123 -2.89 7.43 15.16
N ALA A 124 -1.64 7.30 14.73
CA ALA A 124 -1.00 8.31 13.90
C ALA A 124 -1.65 8.41 12.53
N GLN A 125 -1.96 7.28 11.91
CA GLN A 125 -2.65 7.28 10.61
C GLN A 125 -4.05 7.87 10.73
N LYS A 126 -4.79 7.48 11.77
CA LYS A 126 -6.12 8.00 12.06
C LYS A 126 -6.11 9.52 12.17
N GLU A 127 -5.17 10.06 12.94
CA GLU A 127 -5.03 11.49 13.15
C GLU A 127 -4.82 12.24 11.83
N LYS A 128 -3.94 11.72 10.97
CA LYS A 128 -3.66 12.32 9.67
C LYS A 128 -4.88 12.27 8.74
N LEU A 129 -5.58 11.15 8.72
CA LEU A 129 -6.77 10.99 7.88
C LEU A 129 -7.92 11.87 8.37
N GLU A 130 -8.12 11.97 9.68
CA GLU A 130 -9.14 12.86 10.25
C GLU A 130 -8.84 14.31 9.93
N ALA A 131 -7.58 14.70 9.95
CA ALA A 131 -7.16 16.06 9.56
C ALA A 131 -7.52 16.39 8.12
N GLU A 132 -7.63 15.36 7.26
CA GLU A 132 -8.01 15.52 5.86
C GLU A 132 -9.51 15.35 5.61
N GLY A 133 -10.31 15.29 6.68
CA GLY A 133 -11.76 15.25 6.58
C GLY A 133 -12.38 13.86 6.59
N HIS A 134 -11.59 12.81 6.79
CA HIS A 134 -12.14 11.45 6.86
C HIS A 134 -12.66 11.12 8.24
N THR A 135 -13.67 10.26 8.29
CA THR A 135 -14.19 9.70 9.54
C THR A 135 -13.66 8.28 9.69
N ILE A 136 -13.11 7.99 10.87
CA ILE A 136 -12.59 6.66 11.15
C ILE A 136 -13.58 5.91 12.03
N ILE A 137 -13.95 4.70 11.62
CA ILE A 137 -14.86 3.83 12.36
C ILE A 137 -14.10 2.60 12.82
N GLN A 138 -14.55 2.00 13.91
CA GLN A 138 -13.97 0.76 14.40
C GLN A 138 -15.00 -0.36 14.33
N LYS A 139 -14.52 -1.57 14.03
CA LYS A 139 -15.33 -2.77 13.93
C LYS A 139 -14.67 -3.91 14.69
N GLY A 140 -15.49 -4.84 15.19
CA GLY A 140 -15.01 -6.03 15.87
C GLY A 140 -15.08 -5.89 17.38
N ARG A 141 -15.13 -7.04 18.07
CA ARG A 141 -15.20 -7.11 19.53
C ARG A 141 -13.85 -7.51 20.14
N LYS A 142 -13.28 -8.62 19.69
CA LYS A 142 -11.99 -9.12 20.17
C LYS A 142 -10.84 -8.57 19.34
N ASN A 143 -10.99 -8.60 18.01
CA ASN A 143 -10.01 -8.07 17.08
C ASN A 143 -10.56 -6.78 16.51
N VAL A 144 -10.31 -5.68 17.21
CA VAL A 144 -10.79 -4.36 16.79
C VAL A 144 -9.94 -3.88 15.63
N ARG A 145 -10.60 -3.48 14.54
CA ARG A 145 -9.96 -2.92 13.37
C ARG A 145 -10.58 -1.56 13.05
N TYR A 146 -9.80 -0.73 12.39
CA TYR A 146 -10.18 0.65 12.10
C TYR A 146 -10.23 0.86 10.60
N TYR A 147 -11.26 1.57 10.14
CA TYR A 147 -11.55 1.77 8.72
C TYR A 147 -11.89 3.21 8.44
N VAL A 148 -11.59 3.68 7.23
CA VAL A 148 -12.13 4.94 6.73
C VAL A 148 -13.58 4.69 6.33
N LYS A 149 -14.51 5.41 6.98
CA LYS A 149 -15.94 5.31 6.65
C LYS A 149 -16.17 5.81 5.23
N ASP A 150 -16.95 5.04 4.46
CA ASP A 150 -17.29 5.41 3.08
C ASP A 150 -16.06 5.74 2.22
N TYR A 151 -14.97 4.97 2.41
CA TYR A 151 -13.70 5.21 1.72
C TYR A 151 -13.86 5.23 0.20
N GLU A 152 -14.85 4.50 -0.32
CA GLU A 152 -15.11 4.40 -1.77
C GLU A 152 -15.46 5.75 -2.38
N ASP A 153 -16.10 6.64 -1.59
CA ASP A 153 -16.46 7.98 -2.04
C ASP A 153 -15.23 8.90 -2.21
N SER A 154 -14.12 8.53 -1.59
CA SER A 154 -12.88 9.32 -1.61
C SER A 154 -11.76 8.64 -2.38
N LEU A 155 -12.03 7.55 -3.10
CA LEU A 155 -11.02 6.83 -3.87
C LEU A 155 -10.47 7.68 -5.00
N PHE A 156 -9.13 7.73 -5.05
CA PHE A 156 -8.42 8.33 -6.17
C PHE A 156 -8.29 7.29 -7.29
N VAL A 157 -8.52 7.73 -8.52
CA VAL A 157 -8.44 6.86 -9.70
C VAL A 157 -7.09 7.08 -10.38
N LEU A 158 -6.29 6.02 -10.43
CA LEU A 158 -5.00 6.04 -11.13
C LEU A 158 -5.22 5.93 -12.64
N LYS A 159 -4.49 6.72 -13.37
CA LYS A 159 -4.54 6.72 -14.84
C LYS A 159 -3.15 6.66 -15.45
#